data_2d82d11b2a1fb33fab1724a261070a30
#
_entry.id   2d82d11b2a1fb33fab1724a261070a30
#
_cell.length_a   1.000
_cell.length_b   1.000
_cell.length_c   1.000
_cell.angle_alpha   90.00
_cell.angle_beta   90.00
_cell.angle_gamma   90.00
#
_symmetry.space_group_name_H-M   'P 1'
#
loop_
_entity.id
_entity.type
_entity.pdbx_description
1 polymer ?
#
loop_
_entity_poly.entity_id
_entity_poly.type
_entity_poly.pdbx_seq_one_letter_code
_entity_poly.pdbx_strand_id
1 'polypeptide(L)'
;YLETGYGIRASKVIYDRKHSAITEYDFSQVDLDALLDGYDWLHLSGITPALAPNCRGLIIDMLKEAKKKGLTVSFDGNFRSTLWSWEEARDFCTECLPYVDVLLGIEPYHLWKDETDHSKGDWKDGVPLQPSYEQQDEIFQHFIERYPNLKCIARHVRYAHSGSENSLKAFMWYEGHTFESKLFTFNILDRVGGGD
;
A
#
# COMPACT_ATOMS: atom_id res chain seq x y z
N TYR A 1 14.05 1.07 16.13
CA TYR A 1 15.23 0.20 16.33
C TYR A 1 15.21 -0.91 15.31
N LEU A 2 16.36 -1.19 14.68
CA LEU A 2 16.54 -2.26 13.71
C LEU A 2 17.56 -3.27 14.24
N GLU A 3 17.13 -4.53 14.34
CA GLU A 3 18.02 -5.68 14.54
C GLU A 3 18.24 -6.34 13.18
N THR A 4 19.44 -6.33 12.67
CA THR A 4 19.77 -6.98 11.40
C THR A 4 19.80 -8.49 11.57
N GLY A 5 19.10 -9.22 10.68
CA GLY A 5 19.18 -10.67 10.57
C GLY A 5 20.35 -11.09 9.69
N TYR A 6 20.74 -12.36 9.84
CA TYR A 6 21.73 -12.99 8.98
C TYR A 6 21.45 -14.50 8.86
N GLY A 7 21.56 -15.03 7.65
CA GLY A 7 21.29 -16.44 7.40
C GLY A 7 19.85 -16.84 7.78
N ILE A 8 19.71 -17.75 8.76
CA ILE A 8 18.42 -18.22 9.25
C ILE A 8 17.74 -17.27 10.26
N ARG A 9 18.48 -16.29 10.79
CA ARG A 9 17.93 -15.31 11.74
C ARG A 9 17.27 -14.18 10.99
N ALA A 10 15.95 -14.01 11.16
CA ALA A 10 15.20 -12.90 10.59
C ALA A 10 15.61 -11.55 11.20
N SER A 11 15.52 -10.49 10.41
CA SER A 11 15.63 -9.12 10.91
C SER A 11 14.38 -8.76 11.70
N LYS A 12 14.52 -7.89 12.71
CA LYS A 12 13.42 -7.36 13.50
C LYS A 12 13.47 -5.84 13.53
N VAL A 13 12.33 -5.22 13.25
CA VAL A 13 12.15 -3.77 13.37
C VAL A 13 11.18 -3.48 14.48
N ILE A 14 11.55 -2.59 15.39
CA ILE A 14 10.71 -2.11 16.49
C ILE A 14 10.48 -0.62 16.30
N TYR A 15 9.22 -0.23 16.12
CA TYR A 15 8.80 1.15 15.98
C TYR A 15 8.23 1.67 17.30
N ASP A 16 8.66 2.85 17.71
CA ASP A 16 8.03 3.63 18.76
C ASP A 16 7.34 4.83 18.13
N ARG A 17 6.01 4.73 17.97
CA ARG A 17 5.18 5.73 17.28
C ARG A 17 4.14 6.38 18.19
N LYS A 18 3.94 5.83 19.40
CA LYS A 18 3.01 6.40 20.38
C LYS A 18 3.49 7.78 20.82
N HIS A 19 2.55 8.70 20.98
CA HIS A 19 2.83 10.07 21.43
C HIS A 19 3.80 10.84 20.52
N SER A 20 3.85 10.48 19.23
CA SER A 20 4.55 11.28 18.23
C SER A 20 3.74 12.54 17.91
N ALA A 21 4.41 13.63 17.51
CA ALA A 21 3.75 14.91 17.25
C ALA A 21 2.55 14.80 16.31
N ILE A 22 2.62 13.95 15.29
CA ILE A 22 1.53 13.74 14.33
C ILE A 22 0.28 13.12 14.97
N THR A 23 0.43 12.28 16.01
CA THR A 23 -0.70 11.63 16.68
C THR A 23 -1.47 12.58 17.60
N GLU A 24 -0.85 13.68 17.98
CA GLU A 24 -1.40 14.68 18.92
C GLU A 24 -1.75 16.01 18.22
N TYR A 25 -1.39 16.16 16.95
CA TYR A 25 -1.60 17.41 16.21
C TYR A 25 -3.10 17.64 15.89
N ASP A 26 -3.55 18.89 16.06
CA ASP A 26 -4.89 19.34 15.66
C ASP A 26 -4.89 19.76 14.18
N PHE A 27 -5.33 18.87 13.33
CA PHE A 27 -5.42 19.11 11.87
C PHE A 27 -6.57 20.04 11.47
N SER A 28 -7.49 20.41 12.37
CA SER A 28 -8.62 21.30 12.05
C SER A 28 -8.18 22.71 11.65
N GLN A 29 -6.95 23.08 11.99
CA GLN A 29 -6.35 24.38 11.68
C GLN A 29 -5.58 24.38 10.35
N VAL A 30 -5.49 23.25 9.65
CA VAL A 30 -4.75 23.17 8.39
C VAL A 30 -5.61 23.67 7.24
N ASP A 31 -5.15 24.70 6.58
CA ASP A 31 -5.74 25.18 5.33
C ASP A 31 -5.31 24.28 4.17
N LEU A 32 -6.13 23.28 3.86
CA LEU A 32 -5.84 22.32 2.79
C LEU A 32 -5.89 22.95 1.40
N ASP A 33 -6.68 24.00 1.20
CA ASP A 33 -6.71 24.74 -0.06
C ASP A 33 -5.36 25.40 -0.34
N ALA A 34 -4.82 26.09 0.65
CA ALA A 34 -3.50 26.70 0.55
C ALA A 34 -2.36 25.66 0.51
N LEU A 35 -2.49 24.55 1.27
CA LEU A 35 -1.48 23.50 1.32
C LEU A 35 -1.29 22.79 -0.03
N LEU A 36 -2.38 22.58 -0.77
CA LEU A 36 -2.38 21.89 -2.04
C LEU A 36 -2.33 22.82 -3.26
N ASP A 37 -2.19 24.12 -3.04
CA ASP A 37 -2.12 25.07 -4.12
C ASP A 37 -0.79 24.99 -4.90
N GLY A 38 -0.88 25.03 -6.23
CA GLY A 38 0.29 24.96 -7.11
C GLY A 38 0.90 23.56 -7.28
N TYR A 39 0.25 22.51 -6.78
CA TYR A 39 0.66 21.11 -7.01
C TYR A 39 -0.25 20.42 -8.02
N ASP A 40 0.33 19.47 -8.75
CA ASP A 40 -0.39 18.61 -9.73
C ASP A 40 -0.59 17.18 -9.23
N TRP A 41 0.13 16.81 -8.17
CA TRP A 41 0.15 15.43 -7.66
C TRP A 41 0.18 15.39 -6.14
N LEU A 42 -0.70 14.57 -5.55
CA LEU A 42 -0.71 14.25 -4.13
C LEU A 42 -0.38 12.78 -3.93
N HIS A 43 0.64 12.47 -3.12
CA HIS A 43 0.94 11.10 -2.69
C HIS A 43 0.62 10.92 -1.21
N LEU A 44 -0.14 9.85 -0.89
CA LEU A 44 -0.54 9.51 0.46
C LEU A 44 -0.21 8.04 0.77
N SER A 45 -0.03 7.75 2.05
CA SER A 45 0.27 6.40 2.55
C SER A 45 -0.69 5.96 3.65
N GLY A 46 -1.12 4.70 3.61
CA GLY A 46 -1.95 4.05 4.62
C GLY A 46 -1.30 3.92 6.00
N ILE A 47 -0.02 4.22 6.15
CA ILE A 47 0.61 4.31 7.48
C ILE A 47 0.03 5.50 8.25
N THR A 48 -0.14 6.66 7.62
CA THR A 48 -0.61 7.87 8.30
C THR A 48 -1.96 7.69 9.00
N PRO A 49 -3.02 7.20 8.34
CA PRO A 49 -4.32 7.01 9.00
C PRO A 49 -4.31 5.89 10.05
N ALA A 50 -3.33 5.00 10.01
CA ALA A 50 -3.16 3.95 10.99
C ALA A 50 -2.55 4.44 12.32
N LEU A 51 -1.96 5.63 12.35
CA LEU A 51 -1.28 6.17 13.54
C LEU A 51 -2.26 6.67 14.59
N ALA A 52 -3.32 7.35 14.19
CA ALA A 52 -4.32 7.91 15.10
C ALA A 52 -5.64 8.28 14.39
N PRO A 53 -6.77 8.35 15.10
CA PRO A 53 -8.06 8.71 14.49
C PRO A 53 -8.10 10.09 13.81
N ASN A 54 -7.42 11.10 14.35
CA ASN A 54 -7.30 12.44 13.75
C ASN A 54 -6.62 12.39 12.38
N CYS A 55 -5.67 11.48 12.18
CA CYS A 55 -5.00 11.27 10.89
C CYS A 55 -5.95 10.71 9.83
N ARG A 56 -6.94 9.89 10.23
CA ARG A 56 -7.95 9.35 9.28
C ARG A 56 -8.77 10.47 8.65
N GLY A 57 -9.28 11.40 9.47
CA GLY A 57 -10.01 12.56 8.99
C GLY A 57 -9.19 13.41 8.02
N LEU A 58 -7.94 13.72 8.40
CA LEU A 58 -7.02 14.47 7.54
C LEU A 58 -6.87 13.83 6.15
N ILE A 59 -6.62 12.51 6.08
CA ILE A 59 -6.42 11.81 4.80
C ILE A 59 -7.66 11.95 3.90
N ILE A 60 -8.85 11.72 4.44
CA ILE A 60 -10.10 11.85 3.68
C ILE A 60 -10.31 13.29 3.18
N ASP A 61 -10.04 14.29 4.01
CA ASP A 61 -10.18 15.69 3.63
C ASP A 61 -9.15 16.12 2.57
N MET A 62 -7.90 15.64 2.69
CA MET A 62 -6.87 15.84 1.67
C MET A 62 -7.25 15.21 0.33
N LEU A 63 -7.80 13.99 0.33
CA LEU A 63 -8.28 13.32 -0.87
C LEU A 63 -9.39 14.11 -1.57
N LYS A 64 -10.39 14.58 -0.80
CA LYS A 64 -11.48 15.38 -1.32
C LYS A 64 -10.98 16.70 -1.92
N GLU A 65 -10.11 17.41 -1.20
CA GLU A 65 -9.57 18.69 -1.67
C GLU A 65 -8.68 18.49 -2.91
N ALA A 66 -7.85 17.45 -2.95
CA ALA A 66 -7.04 17.12 -4.13
C ALA A 66 -7.91 16.89 -5.38
N LYS A 67 -9.02 16.15 -5.25
CA LYS A 67 -9.95 15.94 -6.38
C LYS A 67 -10.67 17.20 -6.80
N LYS A 68 -11.06 18.05 -5.86
CA LYS A 68 -11.66 19.36 -6.16
C LYS A 68 -10.70 20.26 -6.96
N LYS A 69 -9.40 20.22 -6.63
CA LYS A 69 -8.33 20.93 -7.34
C LYS A 69 -7.87 20.26 -8.64
N GLY A 70 -8.33 19.03 -8.94
CA GLY A 70 -7.95 18.29 -10.14
C GLY A 70 -6.57 17.63 -10.06
N LEU A 71 -6.01 17.46 -8.85
CA LEU A 71 -4.73 16.79 -8.67
C LEU A 71 -4.84 15.29 -9.04
N THR A 72 -3.74 14.75 -9.54
CA THR A 72 -3.54 13.30 -9.60
C THR A 72 -3.24 12.79 -8.19
N VAL A 73 -3.92 11.74 -7.78
CA VAL A 73 -3.74 11.15 -6.44
C VAL A 73 -3.13 9.77 -6.54
N SER A 74 -1.99 9.57 -5.89
CA SER A 74 -1.43 8.23 -5.65
C SER A 74 -1.57 7.84 -4.19
N PHE A 75 -1.91 6.58 -3.94
CA PHE A 75 -2.10 6.03 -2.61
C PHE A 75 -1.38 4.69 -2.48
N ASP A 76 -0.53 4.57 -1.45
CA ASP A 76 0.07 3.30 -1.05
C ASP A 76 -0.69 2.77 0.17
N GLY A 77 -1.35 1.62 0.04
CA GLY A 77 -2.07 0.97 1.13
C GLY A 77 -1.17 0.66 2.33
N ASN A 78 0.07 0.31 2.07
CA ASN A 78 1.19 0.19 3.03
C ASN A 78 0.79 -0.48 4.35
N PHE A 79 0.03 -1.58 4.25
CA PHE A 79 -0.53 -2.26 5.40
C PHE A 79 0.53 -2.67 6.42
N ARG A 80 0.24 -2.41 7.69
CA ARG A 80 1.09 -2.78 8.84
C ARG A 80 0.23 -3.37 9.95
N SER A 81 0.23 -4.68 10.07
CA SER A 81 -0.52 -5.42 11.11
C SER A 81 -0.19 -5.03 12.55
N THR A 82 0.91 -4.31 12.77
CA THR A 82 1.29 -3.77 14.08
C THR A 82 0.60 -2.45 14.43
N LEU A 83 -0.09 -1.81 13.49
CA LEU A 83 -0.74 -0.51 13.68
C LEU A 83 -2.27 -0.63 13.78
N TRP A 84 -2.88 -1.47 12.98
CA TRP A 84 -4.33 -1.69 12.92
C TRP A 84 -4.67 -3.10 12.43
N SER A 85 -5.90 -3.53 12.61
CA SER A 85 -6.37 -4.82 12.09
C SER A 85 -6.48 -4.79 10.57
N TRP A 86 -6.55 -5.97 9.98
CA TRP A 86 -6.80 -6.11 8.55
C TRP A 86 -8.13 -5.46 8.14
N GLU A 87 -9.17 -5.71 8.92
CA GLU A 87 -10.51 -5.19 8.68
C GLU A 87 -10.55 -3.67 8.73
N GLU A 88 -9.95 -3.05 9.77
CA GLU A 88 -9.86 -1.59 9.87
C GLU A 88 -9.09 -0.98 8.71
N ALA A 89 -7.96 -1.58 8.34
CA ALA A 89 -7.13 -1.12 7.22
C ALA A 89 -7.88 -1.22 5.90
N ARG A 90 -8.52 -2.37 5.65
CA ARG A 90 -9.33 -2.61 4.45
C ARG A 90 -10.45 -1.60 4.31
N ASP A 91 -11.25 -1.43 5.36
CA ASP A 91 -12.44 -0.59 5.31
C ASP A 91 -12.03 0.86 5.03
N PHE A 92 -11.01 1.36 5.75
CA PHE A 92 -10.50 2.72 5.52
C PHE A 92 -9.87 2.89 4.14
N CYS A 93 -8.97 1.98 3.72
CA CYS A 93 -8.34 2.07 2.41
C CYS A 93 -9.35 1.96 1.27
N THR A 94 -10.40 1.12 1.44
CA THR A 94 -11.50 1.01 0.46
C THR A 94 -12.29 2.32 0.35
N GLU A 95 -12.49 3.05 1.45
CA GLU A 95 -13.09 4.39 1.43
C GLU A 95 -12.26 5.40 0.63
N CYS A 96 -10.94 5.24 0.61
CA CYS A 96 -10.03 6.12 -0.15
C CYS A 96 -10.08 5.88 -1.67
N LEU A 97 -10.34 4.64 -2.12
CA LEU A 97 -10.20 4.24 -3.53
C LEU A 97 -10.95 5.09 -4.55
N PRO A 98 -12.18 5.60 -4.29
CA PRO A 98 -12.88 6.48 -5.24
C PRO A 98 -12.14 7.78 -5.57
N TYR A 99 -11.16 8.16 -4.77
CA TYR A 99 -10.36 9.38 -4.95
C TYR A 99 -8.97 9.13 -5.55
N VAL A 100 -8.61 7.85 -5.75
CA VAL A 100 -7.24 7.46 -6.13
C VAL A 100 -7.15 7.25 -7.64
N ASP A 101 -6.13 7.83 -8.28
CA ASP A 101 -5.80 7.62 -9.68
C ASP A 101 -4.71 6.53 -9.84
N VAL A 102 -3.75 6.47 -8.90
CA VAL A 102 -2.62 5.52 -8.93
C VAL A 102 -2.57 4.75 -7.62
N LEU A 103 -2.81 3.45 -7.69
CA LEU A 103 -2.77 2.57 -6.53
C LEU A 103 -1.43 1.85 -6.44
N LEU A 104 -0.76 1.99 -5.30
CA LEU A 104 0.49 1.28 -5.00
C LEU A 104 0.24 0.22 -3.92
N GLY A 105 0.53 -1.02 -4.27
CA GLY A 105 0.13 -2.17 -3.46
C GLY A 105 -1.37 -2.47 -3.60
N ILE A 106 -1.74 -3.69 -3.31
CA ILE A 106 -3.14 -4.16 -3.38
C ILE A 106 -3.65 -4.65 -2.03
N GLU A 107 -2.80 -4.77 -1.07
CA GLU A 107 -3.17 -5.01 0.33
C GLU A 107 -3.46 -3.66 1.03
N PRO A 108 -4.48 -3.56 1.86
CA PRO A 108 -5.38 -4.59 2.43
C PRO A 108 -6.75 -4.67 1.75
N TYR A 109 -6.88 -4.37 0.49
CA TYR A 109 -8.17 -4.26 -0.18
C TYR A 109 -8.89 -5.60 -0.32
N HIS A 110 -10.22 -5.56 -0.35
CA HIS A 110 -11.03 -6.72 -0.68
C HIS A 110 -10.93 -7.05 -2.16
N LEU A 111 -10.34 -8.19 -2.45
CA LEU A 111 -10.07 -8.56 -3.82
C LEU A 111 -10.95 -9.66 -4.37
N TRP A 112 -11.46 -10.60 -3.56
CA TRP A 112 -11.85 -11.86 -4.15
C TRP A 112 -13.16 -12.47 -3.71
N LYS A 113 -13.57 -13.41 -4.54
CA LYS A 113 -14.86 -14.07 -4.65
C LYS A 113 -15.44 -14.66 -3.38
N ASP A 114 -14.64 -15.03 -2.42
CA ASP A 114 -15.08 -15.59 -1.14
C ASP A 114 -13.97 -15.45 -0.12
N GLU A 115 -14.25 -14.74 0.94
CA GLU A 115 -13.35 -14.56 2.08
C GLU A 115 -12.98 -15.88 2.77
N THR A 116 -13.58 -16.99 2.34
CA THR A 116 -13.48 -18.29 3.00
C THR A 116 -12.56 -19.28 2.29
N ASP A 117 -12.15 -19.07 1.04
CA ASP A 117 -11.29 -20.01 0.35
C ASP A 117 -9.79 -19.68 0.44
N HIS A 118 -9.32 -19.50 1.65
CA HIS A 118 -7.88 -19.48 1.97
C HIS A 118 -7.25 -20.85 1.92
N SER A 119 -7.97 -21.87 1.45
CA SER A 119 -7.55 -23.29 1.50
C SER A 119 -6.49 -23.67 0.47
N LYS A 120 -6.13 -22.79 -0.45
CA LYS A 120 -5.10 -23.04 -1.46
C LYS A 120 -3.82 -22.28 -1.17
N GLY A 121 -3.14 -22.77 -0.20
CA GLY A 121 -1.70 -22.82 0.04
C GLY A 121 -0.92 -21.52 0.06
N ASP A 122 -0.87 -20.71 -0.95
CA ASP A 122 0.09 -19.62 -1.10
C ASP A 122 -0.57 -18.22 -1.13
N TRP A 123 -1.69 -18.07 -0.41
CA TRP A 123 -2.39 -16.80 -0.29
C TRP A 123 -2.19 -16.21 1.10
N LYS A 124 -1.91 -14.93 1.15
CA LYS A 124 -1.88 -14.15 2.38
C LYS A 124 -2.76 -12.92 2.19
N ASP A 125 -3.67 -12.73 3.15
CA ASP A 125 -4.48 -11.51 3.19
C ASP A 125 -5.28 -11.28 1.88
N GLY A 126 -5.80 -12.37 1.29
CA GLY A 126 -6.62 -12.31 0.08
C GLY A 126 -5.86 -12.13 -1.23
N VAL A 127 -4.52 -12.22 -1.21
CA VAL A 127 -3.69 -12.09 -2.41
C VAL A 127 -2.67 -13.23 -2.52
N PRO A 128 -2.36 -13.72 -3.73
CA PRO A 128 -1.35 -14.75 -3.89
C PRO A 128 0.04 -14.21 -3.53
N LEU A 129 0.79 -15.00 -2.76
CA LEU A 129 2.17 -14.68 -2.40
C LEU A 129 3.10 -14.68 -3.61
N GLN A 130 2.83 -15.55 -4.58
CA GLN A 130 3.62 -15.71 -5.80
C GLN A 130 2.67 -15.81 -7.01
N PRO A 131 2.06 -14.69 -7.44
CA PRO A 131 1.12 -14.72 -8.54
C PRO A 131 1.80 -15.06 -9.86
N SER A 132 1.11 -15.86 -10.71
CA SER A 132 1.42 -15.87 -12.13
C SER A 132 1.01 -14.54 -12.78
N TYR A 133 1.45 -14.34 -14.03
CA TYR A 133 1.00 -13.17 -14.81
C TYR A 133 -0.53 -13.14 -14.93
N GLU A 134 -1.15 -14.26 -15.25
CA GLU A 134 -2.60 -14.37 -15.45
C GLU A 134 -3.37 -14.09 -14.16
N GLN A 135 -2.90 -14.62 -13.03
CA GLN A 135 -3.49 -14.33 -11.71
C GLN A 135 -3.39 -12.85 -11.37
N GLN A 136 -2.26 -12.22 -11.68
CA GLN A 136 -2.06 -10.81 -11.39
C GLN A 136 -2.89 -9.93 -12.31
N ASP A 137 -3.02 -10.28 -13.59
CA ASP A 137 -3.88 -9.59 -14.54
C ASP A 137 -5.35 -9.67 -14.09
N GLU A 138 -5.85 -10.86 -13.74
CA GLU A 138 -7.21 -11.05 -13.22
C GLU A 138 -7.48 -10.18 -11.98
N ILE A 139 -6.52 -10.07 -11.07
CA ILE A 139 -6.60 -9.19 -9.90
C ILE A 139 -6.75 -7.73 -10.33
N PHE A 140 -5.92 -7.26 -11.25
CA PHE A 140 -5.97 -5.87 -11.70
C PHE A 140 -7.28 -5.55 -12.43
N GLN A 141 -7.76 -6.45 -13.29
CA GLN A 141 -9.05 -6.28 -13.97
C GLN A 141 -10.20 -6.12 -12.97
N HIS A 142 -10.21 -6.94 -11.91
CA HIS A 142 -11.21 -6.83 -10.85
C HIS A 142 -11.20 -5.45 -10.15
N PHE A 143 -10.00 -4.89 -9.89
CA PHE A 143 -9.90 -3.52 -9.35
C PHE A 143 -10.46 -2.48 -10.30
N ILE A 144 -10.11 -2.55 -11.58
CA ILE A 144 -10.54 -1.57 -12.59
C ILE A 144 -12.05 -1.64 -12.82
N GLU A 145 -12.64 -2.83 -12.85
CA GLU A 145 -14.09 -2.99 -12.95
C GLU A 145 -14.81 -2.33 -11.78
N ARG A 146 -14.26 -2.47 -10.57
CA ARG A 146 -14.87 -1.92 -9.35
C ARG A 146 -14.57 -0.44 -9.15
N TYR A 147 -13.39 0.01 -9.57
CA TYR A 147 -12.89 1.39 -9.40
C TYR A 147 -12.38 1.95 -10.73
N PRO A 148 -13.29 2.35 -11.63
CA PRO A 148 -12.92 2.80 -12.97
C PRO A 148 -12.19 4.15 -13.01
N ASN A 149 -12.07 4.83 -11.87
CA ASN A 149 -11.24 6.02 -11.70
C ASN A 149 -9.74 5.71 -11.64
N LEU A 150 -9.36 4.46 -11.36
CA LEU A 150 -7.95 4.05 -11.33
C LEU A 150 -7.35 4.09 -12.74
N LYS A 151 -6.20 4.73 -12.87
CA LYS A 151 -5.43 4.85 -14.13
C LYS A 151 -4.22 3.95 -14.14
N CYS A 152 -3.70 3.65 -12.96
CA CYS A 152 -2.53 2.79 -12.78
C CYS A 152 -2.64 2.01 -11.46
N ILE A 153 -2.27 0.75 -11.50
CA ILE A 153 -2.08 -0.07 -10.31
C ILE A 153 -0.69 -0.68 -10.39
N ALA A 154 0.13 -0.50 -9.38
CA ALA A 154 1.46 -1.09 -9.31
C ALA A 154 1.63 -1.89 -8.02
N ARG A 155 2.34 -2.99 -8.12
CA ARG A 155 2.61 -3.90 -7.01
C ARG A 155 3.98 -4.54 -7.18
N HIS A 156 4.71 -4.73 -6.09
CA HIS A 156 5.86 -5.63 -6.08
C HIS A 156 5.57 -6.86 -5.21
N VAL A 157 6.19 -7.96 -5.57
CA VAL A 157 6.12 -9.24 -4.82
C VAL A 157 7.54 -9.60 -4.40
N ARG A 158 7.68 -9.85 -3.10
CA ARG A 158 8.95 -10.23 -2.50
C ARG A 158 8.96 -11.72 -2.18
N TYR A 159 10.00 -12.37 -2.62
CA TYR A 159 10.30 -13.77 -2.30
C TYR A 159 11.48 -13.79 -1.33
N ALA A 160 11.24 -14.16 -0.08
CA ALA A 160 12.30 -14.29 0.93
C ALA A 160 12.85 -15.71 0.91
N HIS A 161 14.05 -15.91 0.39
CA HIS A 161 14.72 -17.22 0.37
C HIS A 161 15.43 -17.49 1.70
N SER A 162 16.01 -16.43 2.26
CA SER A 162 16.67 -16.47 3.57
C SER A 162 16.65 -15.08 4.23
N GLY A 163 17.28 -14.95 5.40
CA GLY A 163 17.49 -13.65 6.04
C GLY A 163 18.34 -12.68 5.21
N SER A 164 19.13 -13.21 4.28
CA SER A 164 20.06 -12.42 3.46
C SER A 164 19.75 -12.41 1.98
N GLU A 165 19.09 -13.46 1.45
CA GLU A 165 18.78 -13.59 0.02
C GLU A 165 17.29 -13.39 -0.24
N ASN A 166 16.97 -12.48 -1.15
CA ASN A 166 15.59 -12.19 -1.56
C ASN A 166 15.51 -12.04 -3.07
N SER A 167 14.30 -12.20 -3.60
CA SER A 167 13.97 -11.82 -4.96
C SER A 167 12.81 -10.86 -4.97
N LEU A 168 12.77 -9.98 -5.96
CA LEU A 168 11.66 -9.04 -6.21
C LEU A 168 11.18 -9.19 -7.65
N LYS A 169 9.87 -9.13 -7.82
CA LYS A 169 9.19 -8.99 -9.10
C LYS A 169 8.12 -7.91 -8.95
N ALA A 170 7.96 -7.07 -9.95
CA ALA A 170 6.94 -6.05 -9.99
C ALA A 170 5.91 -6.37 -11.07
N PHE A 171 4.67 -5.93 -10.82
CA PHE A 171 3.57 -5.94 -11.77
C PHE A 171 2.96 -4.55 -11.82
N MET A 172 2.47 -4.16 -12.99
CA MET A 172 1.77 -2.89 -13.18
C MET A 172 0.63 -3.08 -14.19
N TRP A 173 -0.52 -2.50 -13.89
CA TRP A 173 -1.58 -2.28 -14.87
C TRP A 173 -1.60 -0.80 -15.25
N TYR A 174 -1.62 -0.53 -16.54
CA TYR A 174 -1.71 0.82 -17.09
C TYR A 174 -2.32 0.78 -18.50
N GLU A 175 -3.26 1.67 -18.78
CA GLU A 175 -3.92 1.81 -20.10
C GLU A 175 -4.45 0.49 -20.69
N GLY A 176 -5.08 -0.34 -19.86
CA GLY A 176 -5.69 -1.59 -20.29
C GLY A 176 -4.74 -2.78 -20.42
N HIS A 177 -3.47 -2.61 -20.05
CA HIS A 177 -2.44 -3.63 -20.19
C HIS A 177 -1.79 -3.93 -18.85
N THR A 178 -1.53 -5.21 -18.60
CA THR A 178 -0.71 -5.66 -17.49
C THR A 178 0.73 -5.88 -17.94
N PHE A 179 1.65 -5.39 -17.15
CA PHE A 179 3.09 -5.51 -17.35
C PHE A 179 3.71 -6.26 -16.18
N GLU A 180 4.78 -7.00 -16.43
CA GLU A 180 5.60 -7.61 -15.39
C GLU A 180 7.08 -7.32 -15.60
N SER A 181 7.81 -7.17 -14.50
CA SER A 181 9.27 -7.04 -14.53
C SER A 181 9.95 -8.40 -14.60
N LYS A 182 11.24 -8.40 -14.90
CA LYS A 182 12.11 -9.56 -14.61
C LYS A 182 12.13 -9.83 -13.10
N LEU A 183 12.36 -11.08 -12.72
CA LEU A 183 12.68 -11.44 -11.35
C LEU A 183 14.14 -11.05 -11.06
N PHE A 184 14.35 -10.24 -10.03
CA PHE A 184 15.66 -9.83 -9.55
C PHE A 184 15.97 -10.52 -8.23
N THR A 185 17.05 -11.29 -8.20
CA THR A 185 17.57 -11.91 -6.97
C THR A 185 18.78 -11.14 -6.48
N PHE A 186 18.83 -10.86 -5.18
CA PHE A 186 19.88 -10.05 -4.57
C PHE A 186 20.13 -10.44 -3.11
N ASN A 187 21.33 -10.14 -2.65
CA ASN A 187 21.68 -10.26 -1.24
C ASN A 187 21.43 -8.95 -0.52
N ILE A 188 20.77 -9.03 0.63
CA ILE A 188 20.51 -7.87 1.49
C ILE A 188 21.78 -7.57 2.26
N LEU A 189 22.34 -6.39 2.03
CA LEU A 189 23.47 -5.85 2.80
C LEU A 189 23.00 -5.04 3.99
N ASP A 190 21.90 -4.29 3.81
CA ASP A 190 21.25 -3.48 4.85
C ASP A 190 19.73 -3.55 4.66
N ARG A 191 18.99 -3.23 5.72
CA ARG A 191 17.51 -3.21 5.73
C ARG A 191 16.93 -1.80 5.66
N VAL A 192 17.76 -0.77 5.72
CA VAL A 192 17.33 0.61 5.57
C VAL A 192 17.15 0.92 4.09
N GLY A 193 16.00 1.46 3.71
CA GLY A 193 15.66 1.76 2.31
C GLY A 193 15.39 0.53 1.42
N GLY A 194 15.40 -0.67 1.96
CA GLY A 194 15.27 -1.91 1.17
C GLY A 194 13.86 -2.18 0.61
N GLY A 195 12.93 -1.26 0.76
CA GLY A 195 11.57 -1.31 0.22
C GLY A 195 11.24 -0.15 -0.71
N ASP A 196 12.18 0.76 -0.87
CA ASP A 196 11.99 1.99 -1.66
C ASP A 196 12.22 1.77 -3.16
#